data_3efd35477bceacba0713585dbc33324d
#
_entry.id   3efd35477bceacba0713585dbc33324d
#
_cell.length_a   1.000
_cell.length_b   1.000
_cell.length_c   1.000
_cell.angle_alpha   90.00
_cell.angle_beta   90.00
_cell.angle_gamma   90.00
#
_symmetry.space_group_name_H-M   'P 1'
#
loop_
_entity.id
_entity.type
_entity.pdbx_description
1 polymer ?
#
loop_
_entity_poly.entity_id
_entity_poly.type
_entity_poly.pdbx_seq_one_letter_code
_entity_poly.pdbx_strand_id
1 'polypeptide(L)'
;MFTSESVTEGHPDKIADQISDTVLDALLREDPASRVAVETLITTGLVHVAGEVTTKTYADIATLVRGKILEIGYDSSKKGFDGASCGVSVSIGAQSPDIAQGVDTAYETRVEGDDDELDRQGAGDQGLMFGYATDETPTLMPLPIFLAHRLSKRLSDVRKNGTIPYLRPDGKTQVTIEYDGDKAVRLDTVVVSSQHASDIDLESLLAPDIREFVVEPELKALLEDGIKLDTEGYRLLVNPTGRFEVGGPMGDAGLTGRKIIIDTYGGMARHGGGAFSGKDPSKVDRSAAYAMRWVAKNVVAAGLAARCEVQVAYAIGKAEPVGLFVETFGTHKVDVERIEKAIDEVFDLRPAAIIRDLDLLRPIYAQTAAYGHFGRELPDFTWERTDRVDALREAAGADGDV
;
A
#
# COMPACT_ATOMS: atom_id res chain seq x y z
N MET A 1 8.38 22.04 5.90
CA MET A 1 7.27 21.60 5.00
C MET A 1 7.55 20.21 4.49
N PHE A 2 6.55 19.32 4.57
CA PHE A 2 6.61 17.99 3.96
C PHE A 2 5.32 17.72 3.19
N THR A 3 5.44 17.12 2.01
CA THR A 3 4.31 16.90 1.11
C THR A 3 4.20 15.42 0.76
N SER A 4 2.97 14.89 0.85
CA SER A 4 2.62 13.58 0.32
C SER A 4 1.43 13.71 -0.62
N GLU A 5 1.29 12.74 -1.51
CA GLU A 5 0.16 12.65 -2.44
C GLU A 5 -0.52 11.29 -2.36
N SER A 6 -1.76 11.24 -2.78
CA SER A 6 -2.50 10.00 -3.01
C SER A 6 -3.35 10.11 -4.27
N VAL A 7 -3.88 8.98 -4.71
CA VAL A 7 -4.73 8.90 -5.89
C VAL A 7 -5.97 8.08 -5.58
N THR A 8 -7.05 8.32 -6.34
CA THR A 8 -8.27 7.52 -6.23
C THR A 8 -8.11 6.15 -6.88
N GLU A 9 -9.04 5.25 -6.59
CA GLU A 9 -9.14 3.93 -7.24
C GLU A 9 -9.27 3.99 -8.76
N GLY A 10 -9.73 5.12 -9.30
CA GLY A 10 -9.90 5.35 -10.75
C GLY A 10 -8.68 5.94 -11.46
N HIS A 11 -7.58 6.21 -10.74
CA HIS A 11 -6.32 6.57 -11.38
C HIS A 11 -5.78 5.39 -12.20
N PRO A 12 -5.26 5.59 -13.42
CA PRO A 12 -4.85 4.49 -14.31
C PRO A 12 -3.89 3.49 -13.68
N ASP A 13 -2.85 3.94 -12.97
CA ASP A 13 -1.92 3.05 -12.30
C ASP A 13 -2.61 2.24 -11.18
N LYS A 14 -3.57 2.83 -10.46
CA LYS A 14 -4.31 2.12 -9.40
C LYS A 14 -5.36 1.17 -9.95
N ILE A 15 -5.92 1.44 -11.12
CA ILE A 15 -6.74 0.45 -11.83
C ILE A 15 -5.89 -0.78 -12.15
N ALA A 16 -4.68 -0.57 -12.68
CA ALA A 16 -3.75 -1.65 -12.99
C ALA A 16 -3.40 -2.48 -11.75
N ASP A 17 -3.07 -1.84 -10.63
CA ASP A 17 -2.80 -2.51 -9.35
C ASP A 17 -4.01 -3.33 -8.87
N GLN A 18 -5.21 -2.77 -8.91
CA GLN A 18 -6.43 -3.45 -8.50
C GLN A 18 -6.77 -4.65 -9.38
N ILE A 19 -6.54 -4.56 -10.69
CA ILE A 19 -6.72 -5.68 -11.62
C ILE A 19 -5.75 -6.81 -11.28
N SER A 20 -4.47 -6.49 -11.12
CA SER A 20 -3.45 -7.49 -10.80
C SER A 20 -3.73 -8.21 -9.48
N ASP A 21 -4.16 -7.49 -8.44
CA ASP A 21 -4.52 -8.09 -7.15
C ASP A 21 -5.87 -8.83 -7.20
N THR A 22 -6.80 -8.43 -8.06
CA THR A 22 -8.05 -9.18 -8.26
C THR A 22 -7.77 -10.55 -8.91
N VAL A 23 -6.84 -10.61 -9.84
CA VAL A 23 -6.40 -11.89 -10.43
C VAL A 23 -5.70 -12.75 -9.38
N LEU A 24 -4.81 -12.17 -8.59
CA LEU A 24 -4.15 -12.87 -7.48
C LEU A 24 -5.16 -13.47 -6.50
N ASP A 25 -6.13 -12.69 -6.03
CA ASP A 25 -7.14 -13.15 -5.08
C ASP A 25 -8.02 -14.26 -5.65
N ALA A 26 -8.37 -14.20 -6.93
CA ALA A 26 -9.13 -15.25 -7.59
C ALA A 26 -8.38 -16.59 -7.61
N LEU A 27 -7.06 -16.54 -7.82
CA LEU A 27 -6.22 -17.74 -7.81
C LEU A 27 -6.01 -18.28 -6.40
N LEU A 28 -5.69 -17.43 -5.42
CA LEU A 28 -5.46 -17.83 -4.03
C LEU A 28 -6.72 -18.42 -3.38
N ARG A 29 -7.90 -17.98 -3.77
CA ARG A 29 -9.16 -18.49 -3.21
C ARG A 29 -9.34 -19.98 -3.48
N GLU A 30 -8.94 -20.44 -4.66
CA GLU A 30 -9.10 -21.83 -5.09
C GLU A 30 -7.82 -22.65 -4.87
N ASP A 31 -6.65 -22.01 -4.91
CA ASP A 31 -5.34 -22.65 -4.70
C ASP A 31 -4.43 -21.70 -3.91
N PRO A 32 -4.43 -21.80 -2.56
CA PRO A 32 -3.57 -20.97 -1.71
C PRO A 32 -2.06 -21.11 -1.97
N ALA A 33 -1.65 -22.20 -2.62
CA ALA A 33 -0.25 -22.43 -2.99
C ALA A 33 0.15 -21.82 -4.35
N SER A 34 -0.76 -21.09 -5.01
CA SER A 34 -0.49 -20.44 -6.30
C SER A 34 0.72 -19.52 -6.22
N ARG A 35 1.60 -19.62 -7.22
CA ARG A 35 2.71 -18.68 -7.45
C ARG A 35 2.26 -17.71 -8.54
N VAL A 36 2.24 -16.43 -8.21
CA VAL A 36 1.65 -15.39 -9.07
C VAL A 36 2.56 -14.17 -9.12
N ALA A 37 2.89 -13.76 -10.33
CA ALA A 37 3.51 -12.49 -10.65
C ALA A 37 2.79 -11.92 -11.87
N VAL A 38 1.74 -11.13 -11.65
CA VAL A 38 0.87 -10.58 -12.68
C VAL A 38 0.97 -9.07 -12.71
N GLU A 39 1.26 -8.54 -13.87
CA GLU A 39 1.32 -7.11 -14.15
C GLU A 39 0.24 -6.74 -15.16
N THR A 40 -0.27 -5.53 -15.05
CA THR A 40 -1.34 -5.01 -15.89
C THR A 40 -0.90 -3.69 -16.51
N LEU A 41 -1.12 -3.55 -17.82
CA LEU A 41 -1.10 -2.29 -18.54
C LEU A 41 -2.52 -1.93 -18.92
N ILE A 42 -2.93 -0.70 -18.67
CA ILE A 42 -4.21 -0.16 -19.10
C ILE A 42 -3.99 1.14 -19.88
N THR A 43 -4.66 1.30 -21.01
CA THR A 43 -4.61 2.49 -21.84
C THR A 43 -5.95 2.67 -22.54
N THR A 44 -6.06 3.61 -23.47
CA THR A 44 -7.32 3.87 -24.20
C THR A 44 -7.91 2.59 -24.77
N GLY A 45 -9.07 2.18 -24.27
CA GLY A 45 -9.84 1.05 -24.76
C GLY A 45 -9.23 -0.35 -24.60
N LEU A 46 -8.08 -0.48 -23.93
CA LEU A 46 -7.35 -1.75 -23.82
C LEU A 46 -6.80 -2.00 -22.42
N VAL A 47 -6.93 -3.24 -21.97
CA VAL A 47 -6.21 -3.79 -20.82
C VAL A 47 -5.36 -4.96 -21.30
N HIS A 48 -4.08 -4.97 -20.95
CA HIS A 48 -3.18 -6.09 -21.17
C HIS A 48 -2.68 -6.63 -19.83
N VAL A 49 -2.92 -7.93 -19.59
CA VAL A 49 -2.47 -8.64 -18.39
C VAL A 49 -1.37 -9.60 -18.77
N ALA A 50 -0.22 -9.45 -18.16
CA ALA A 50 0.97 -10.25 -18.47
C ALA A 50 1.63 -10.77 -17.18
N GLY A 51 2.46 -11.79 -17.30
CA GLY A 51 3.25 -12.31 -16.18
C GLY A 51 3.39 -13.82 -16.17
N GLU A 52 3.70 -14.36 -15.00
CA GLU A 52 3.90 -15.78 -14.76
C GLU A 52 3.01 -16.26 -13.62
N VAL A 53 2.36 -17.39 -13.86
CA VAL A 53 1.47 -18.05 -12.89
C VAL A 53 1.73 -19.55 -12.89
N THR A 54 1.89 -20.12 -11.70
CA THR A 54 1.87 -21.56 -11.47
C THR A 54 0.75 -21.85 -10.47
N THR A 55 -0.27 -22.54 -10.92
CA THR A 55 -1.48 -22.81 -10.13
C THR A 55 -2.15 -24.11 -10.59
N LYS A 56 -2.96 -24.69 -9.72
CA LYS A 56 -3.82 -25.84 -10.02
C LYS A 56 -5.23 -25.45 -10.44
N THR A 57 -5.55 -24.15 -10.43
CA THR A 57 -6.88 -23.64 -10.73
C THR A 57 -6.89 -22.83 -12.02
N TYR A 58 -8.07 -22.34 -12.38
CA TYR A 58 -8.30 -21.46 -13.52
C TYR A 58 -9.03 -20.18 -13.07
N ALA A 59 -8.67 -19.06 -13.66
CA ALA A 59 -9.35 -17.79 -13.47
C ALA A 59 -9.76 -17.20 -14.83
N ASP A 60 -11.01 -16.79 -14.97
CA ASP A 60 -11.48 -16.02 -16.13
C ASP A 60 -11.03 -14.56 -16.00
N ILE A 61 -9.80 -14.32 -16.43
CA ILE A 61 -9.15 -13.01 -16.29
C ILE A 61 -9.94 -11.92 -16.99
N ALA A 62 -10.48 -12.17 -18.17
CA ALA A 62 -11.24 -11.15 -18.90
C ALA A 62 -12.49 -10.71 -18.13
N THR A 63 -13.22 -11.63 -17.54
CA THR A 63 -14.39 -11.33 -16.70
C THR A 63 -13.98 -10.58 -15.42
N LEU A 64 -12.90 -10.98 -14.77
CA LEU A 64 -12.37 -10.29 -13.57
C LEU A 64 -11.95 -8.86 -13.88
N VAL A 65 -11.23 -8.63 -14.97
CA VAL A 65 -10.81 -7.31 -15.44
C VAL A 65 -12.02 -6.39 -15.66
N ARG A 66 -13.00 -6.86 -16.43
CA ARG A 66 -14.21 -6.08 -16.74
C ARG A 66 -15.00 -5.76 -15.50
N GLY A 67 -15.19 -6.74 -14.61
CA GLY A 67 -15.89 -6.56 -13.34
C GLY A 67 -15.24 -5.50 -12.46
N LYS A 68 -13.90 -5.53 -12.31
CA LYS A 68 -13.18 -4.56 -11.52
C LYS A 68 -13.27 -3.14 -12.09
N ILE A 69 -13.15 -2.97 -13.39
CA ILE A 69 -13.27 -1.66 -14.05
C ILE A 69 -14.68 -1.07 -13.85
N LEU A 70 -15.72 -1.90 -13.98
CA LEU A 70 -17.11 -1.48 -13.74
C LEU A 70 -17.34 -1.13 -12.26
N GLU A 71 -16.81 -1.90 -11.33
CA GLU A 71 -16.86 -1.62 -9.88
C GLU A 71 -16.22 -0.26 -9.53
N ILE A 72 -15.11 0.08 -10.15
CA ILE A 72 -14.44 1.39 -10.00
C ILE A 72 -15.34 2.52 -10.52
N GLY A 73 -16.16 2.27 -11.54
CA GLY A 73 -17.10 3.23 -12.06
C GLY A 73 -16.85 3.68 -13.51
N TYR A 74 -15.96 2.99 -14.23
CA TYR A 74 -15.80 3.18 -15.69
C TYR A 74 -16.75 2.29 -16.45
N ASP A 75 -17.97 2.77 -16.63
CA ASP A 75 -19.11 2.08 -17.23
C ASP A 75 -19.60 2.70 -18.54
N SER A 76 -18.87 3.68 -19.07
CA SER A 76 -19.24 4.40 -20.29
C SER A 76 -18.03 5.06 -20.93
N SER A 77 -17.98 5.02 -22.26
CA SER A 77 -16.98 5.76 -23.04
C SER A 77 -16.98 7.28 -22.78
N LYS A 78 -18.11 7.82 -22.31
CA LYS A 78 -18.20 9.25 -21.89
C LYS A 78 -17.36 9.56 -20.66
N LYS A 79 -17.01 8.57 -19.85
CA LYS A 79 -16.12 8.70 -18.71
C LYS A 79 -14.64 8.46 -19.08
N GLY A 80 -14.37 8.14 -20.35
CA GLY A 80 -13.04 7.88 -20.87
C GLY A 80 -12.63 6.41 -20.91
N PHE A 81 -13.47 5.52 -20.34
CA PHE A 81 -13.24 4.06 -20.39
C PHE A 81 -14.54 3.31 -20.10
N ASP A 82 -14.71 2.14 -20.70
CA ASP A 82 -15.89 1.29 -20.48
C ASP A 82 -15.47 -0.16 -20.25
N GLY A 83 -15.63 -0.64 -19.03
CA GLY A 83 -15.31 -2.01 -18.64
C GLY A 83 -16.14 -3.07 -19.36
N ALA A 84 -17.35 -2.73 -19.82
CA ALA A 84 -18.19 -3.67 -20.54
C ALA A 84 -17.68 -3.98 -21.95
N SER A 85 -16.99 -3.04 -22.60
CA SER A 85 -16.61 -3.12 -24.01
C SER A 85 -15.12 -3.01 -24.32
N CYS A 86 -14.26 -2.73 -23.33
CA CYS A 86 -12.84 -2.63 -23.54
C CYS A 86 -12.20 -3.92 -24.07
N GLY A 87 -11.12 -3.79 -24.83
CA GLY A 87 -10.29 -4.92 -25.21
C GLY A 87 -9.58 -5.50 -23.97
N VAL A 88 -9.49 -6.81 -23.89
CA VAL A 88 -8.70 -7.51 -22.87
C VAL A 88 -7.77 -8.49 -23.55
N SER A 89 -6.48 -8.33 -23.34
CA SER A 89 -5.43 -9.21 -23.86
C SER A 89 -4.67 -9.84 -22.70
N VAL A 90 -4.31 -11.11 -22.82
CA VAL A 90 -3.66 -11.88 -21.77
C VAL A 90 -2.43 -12.59 -22.34
N SER A 91 -1.27 -12.40 -21.67
CA SER A 91 -0.01 -13.07 -21.97
C SER A 91 0.61 -13.58 -20.66
N ILE A 92 0.17 -14.76 -20.23
CA ILE A 92 0.62 -15.39 -19.00
C ILE A 92 1.34 -16.69 -19.32
N GLY A 93 2.59 -16.82 -18.83
CA GLY A 93 3.40 -18.03 -18.89
C GLY A 93 3.46 -18.75 -17.55
N ALA A 94 4.22 -19.85 -17.50
CA ALA A 94 4.56 -20.53 -16.26
C ALA A 94 5.80 -19.89 -15.62
N GLN A 95 5.91 -19.99 -14.29
CA GLN A 95 7.11 -19.57 -13.57
C GLN A 95 8.35 -20.36 -14.05
N SER A 96 9.50 -19.69 -14.12
CA SER A 96 10.79 -20.32 -14.44
C SER A 96 11.10 -21.44 -13.44
N PRO A 97 11.45 -22.64 -13.91
CA PRO A 97 11.91 -23.73 -13.03
C PRO A 97 13.16 -23.37 -12.22
N ASP A 98 14.03 -22.52 -12.76
CA ASP A 98 15.27 -22.11 -12.10
C ASP A 98 14.97 -21.22 -10.87
N ILE A 99 13.98 -20.34 -11.01
CA ILE A 99 13.50 -19.51 -9.86
C ILE A 99 12.78 -20.41 -8.84
N ALA A 100 11.90 -21.29 -9.31
CA ALA A 100 11.13 -22.18 -8.43
C ALA A 100 12.05 -23.03 -7.54
N GLN A 101 13.19 -23.50 -8.04
CA GLN A 101 14.14 -24.31 -7.29
C GLN A 101 14.59 -23.65 -5.98
N GLY A 102 14.92 -22.36 -6.00
CA GLY A 102 15.37 -21.62 -4.82
C GLY A 102 14.24 -21.24 -3.85
N VAL A 103 13.02 -21.07 -4.39
CA VAL A 103 11.83 -20.77 -3.57
C VAL A 103 11.31 -22.01 -2.86
N ASP A 104 11.24 -23.12 -3.57
CA ASP A 104 10.67 -24.38 -3.05
C ASP A 104 11.61 -25.11 -2.09
N THR A 105 12.93 -24.92 -2.25
CA THR A 105 13.93 -25.52 -1.36
C THR A 105 15.11 -24.54 -1.20
N ALA A 106 15.15 -23.88 -0.05
CA ALA A 106 16.16 -22.85 0.24
C ALA A 106 17.58 -23.41 0.33
N TYR A 107 18.56 -22.53 0.28
CA TYR A 107 19.99 -22.83 0.36
C TYR A 107 20.32 -23.57 1.67
N GLU A 108 19.75 -23.17 2.78
CA GLU A 108 19.94 -23.76 4.11
C GLU A 108 19.59 -25.24 4.08
N THR A 109 18.45 -25.62 3.53
CA THR A 109 18.04 -27.05 3.40
C THR A 109 18.88 -27.78 2.34
N ARG A 110 19.16 -27.17 1.18
CA ARG A 110 19.85 -27.85 0.05
C ARG A 110 21.34 -28.06 0.29
N VAL A 111 22.02 -27.13 0.95
CA VAL A 111 23.48 -27.07 1.05
C VAL A 111 23.97 -27.24 2.47
N GLU A 112 23.29 -26.64 3.44
CA GLU A 112 23.68 -26.68 4.85
C GLU A 112 23.04 -27.87 5.57
N GLY A 113 22.02 -28.51 4.99
CA GLY A 113 21.35 -29.68 5.51
C GLY A 113 20.45 -29.44 6.70
N ASP A 114 19.91 -28.21 6.79
CA ASP A 114 18.97 -27.83 7.83
C ASP A 114 17.60 -28.50 7.61
N ASP A 115 17.04 -29.08 8.66
CA ASP A 115 15.76 -29.79 8.64
C ASP A 115 14.60 -28.96 9.18
N ASP A 116 14.81 -27.69 9.61
CA ASP A 116 13.73 -26.82 10.06
C ASP A 116 12.74 -26.58 8.90
N GLU A 117 11.48 -26.78 9.18
CA GLU A 117 10.41 -26.64 8.20
C GLU A 117 10.30 -25.21 7.65
N LEU A 118 10.66 -24.19 8.47
CA LEU A 118 10.65 -22.80 8.09
C LEU A 118 11.87 -22.41 7.21
N ASP A 119 12.93 -23.20 7.24
CA ASP A 119 14.11 -23.03 6.38
C ASP A 119 13.97 -23.68 5.00
N ARG A 120 12.83 -24.34 4.72
CA ARG A 120 12.59 -24.94 3.40
C ARG A 120 12.29 -23.91 2.31
N GLN A 121 11.57 -22.85 2.64
CA GLN A 121 11.20 -21.82 1.68
C GLN A 121 12.23 -20.70 1.66
N GLY A 122 12.91 -20.53 0.51
CA GLY A 122 13.80 -19.39 0.28
C GLY A 122 13.09 -18.15 -0.24
N ALA A 123 13.76 -17.02 -0.15
CA ALA A 123 13.29 -15.78 -0.78
C ALA A 123 13.22 -15.93 -2.31
N GLY A 124 12.12 -15.46 -2.91
CA GLY A 124 11.88 -15.56 -4.35
C GLY A 124 12.76 -14.64 -5.19
N ASP A 125 13.39 -13.66 -4.57
CA ASP A 125 14.32 -12.73 -5.20
C ASP A 125 15.28 -12.15 -4.15
N GLN A 126 16.37 -11.54 -4.61
CA GLN A 126 17.14 -10.62 -3.79
C GLN A 126 16.36 -9.31 -3.60
N GLY A 127 16.62 -8.59 -2.52
CA GLY A 127 16.02 -7.27 -2.34
C GLY A 127 16.18 -6.74 -0.93
N LEU A 128 15.79 -5.49 -0.75
CA LEU A 128 15.71 -4.84 0.54
C LEU A 128 14.33 -4.18 0.68
N MET A 129 13.75 -4.27 1.86
CA MET A 129 12.41 -3.78 2.17
C MET A 129 12.47 -2.93 3.43
N PHE A 130 11.63 -1.89 3.45
CA PHE A 130 11.53 -0.96 4.57
C PHE A 130 10.15 -1.02 5.21
N GLY A 131 10.14 -0.87 6.54
CA GLY A 131 8.96 -0.54 7.31
C GLY A 131 9.15 0.76 8.06
N TYR A 132 8.06 1.43 8.37
CA TYR A 132 8.06 2.70 9.08
C TYR A 132 6.83 2.84 9.97
N ALA A 133 7.02 3.51 11.10
CA ALA A 133 5.93 3.95 11.97
C ALA A 133 6.35 5.24 12.70
N THR A 134 5.37 6.06 13.04
CA THR A 134 5.54 7.29 13.79
C THR A 134 4.31 7.55 14.66
N ASP A 135 4.47 8.21 15.79
CA ASP A 135 3.38 8.52 16.71
C ASP A 135 2.51 9.72 16.30
N GLU A 136 2.61 10.16 15.04
CA GLU A 136 1.88 11.32 14.53
C GLU A 136 0.37 11.10 14.40
N THR A 137 -0.06 9.87 14.19
CA THR A 137 -1.46 9.52 13.97
C THR A 137 -1.88 8.29 14.78
N PRO A 138 -3.18 8.07 15.04
CA PRO A 138 -3.64 6.90 15.80
C PRO A 138 -3.23 5.55 15.20
N THR A 139 -3.07 5.47 13.88
CA THR A 139 -2.63 4.26 13.18
C THR A 139 -1.11 4.18 13.03
N LEU A 140 -0.37 5.11 13.65
CA LEU A 140 1.08 5.20 13.60
C LEU A 140 1.64 5.38 12.17
N MET A 141 0.92 6.12 11.35
CA MET A 141 1.32 6.55 10.01
C MET A 141 1.77 8.01 10.00
N PRO A 142 2.64 8.40 9.04
CA PRO A 142 2.94 9.82 8.80
C PRO A 142 1.70 10.59 8.43
N LEU A 143 1.51 11.76 9.03
CA LEU A 143 0.30 12.57 8.84
C LEU A 143 0.05 13.00 7.38
N PRO A 144 1.06 13.40 6.58
CA PRO A 144 0.78 13.84 5.21
C PRO A 144 0.15 12.75 4.33
N ILE A 145 0.69 11.52 4.34
CA ILE A 145 0.12 10.42 3.56
C ILE A 145 -1.19 9.91 4.16
N PHE A 146 -1.31 9.91 5.48
CA PHE A 146 -2.55 9.55 6.17
C PHE A 146 -3.71 10.43 5.72
N LEU A 147 -3.53 11.75 5.73
CA LEU A 147 -4.57 12.68 5.29
C LEU A 147 -4.81 12.60 3.76
N ALA A 148 -3.74 12.47 2.96
CA ALA A 148 -3.89 12.35 1.51
C ALA A 148 -4.72 11.11 1.10
N HIS A 149 -4.51 9.96 1.75
CA HIS A 149 -5.33 8.77 1.53
C HIS A 149 -6.80 8.97 1.92
N ARG A 150 -7.05 9.57 3.07
CA ARG A 150 -8.42 9.86 3.54
C ARG A 150 -9.16 10.75 2.55
N LEU A 151 -8.50 11.81 2.07
CA LEU A 151 -9.07 12.72 1.05
C LEU A 151 -9.36 11.98 -0.26
N SER A 152 -8.45 11.15 -0.75
CA SER A 152 -8.65 10.38 -1.98
C SER A 152 -9.79 9.38 -1.84
N LYS A 153 -9.87 8.69 -0.69
CA LYS A 153 -10.98 7.77 -0.42
C LYS A 153 -12.30 8.52 -0.34
N ARG A 154 -12.35 9.62 0.39
CA ARG A 154 -13.55 10.46 0.51
C ARG A 154 -14.02 10.97 -0.84
N LEU A 155 -13.09 11.39 -1.71
CA LEU A 155 -13.41 11.82 -3.07
C LEU A 155 -14.13 10.72 -3.86
N SER A 156 -13.71 9.47 -3.74
CA SER A 156 -14.39 8.33 -4.36
C SER A 156 -15.74 8.01 -3.69
N ASP A 157 -15.83 8.12 -2.38
CA ASP A 157 -17.05 7.83 -1.63
C ASP A 157 -18.18 8.81 -2.01
N VAL A 158 -17.90 10.13 -2.06
CA VAL A 158 -18.91 11.15 -2.44
C VAL A 158 -19.34 11.03 -3.89
N ARG A 159 -18.49 10.50 -4.76
CA ARG A 159 -18.85 10.15 -6.13
C ARG A 159 -19.80 8.94 -6.16
N LYS A 160 -19.40 7.86 -5.50
CA LYS A 160 -20.14 6.58 -5.52
C LYS A 160 -21.49 6.66 -4.83
N ASN A 161 -21.60 7.40 -3.74
CA ASN A 161 -22.87 7.56 -3.02
C ASN A 161 -23.79 8.65 -3.61
N GLY A 162 -23.33 9.36 -4.66
CA GLY A 162 -24.12 10.37 -5.35
C GLY A 162 -24.18 11.74 -4.65
N THR A 163 -23.37 11.99 -3.63
CA THR A 163 -23.26 13.32 -3.00
C THR A 163 -22.74 14.35 -3.99
N ILE A 164 -21.71 13.99 -4.77
CA ILE A 164 -21.23 14.80 -5.91
C ILE A 164 -21.34 13.95 -7.18
N PRO A 165 -22.50 13.90 -7.83
CA PRO A 165 -22.79 12.93 -8.89
C PRO A 165 -22.07 13.19 -10.22
N TYR A 166 -21.54 14.38 -10.40
CA TYR A 166 -20.81 14.76 -11.63
C TYR A 166 -19.31 14.43 -11.57
N LEU A 167 -18.79 13.95 -10.45
CA LEU A 167 -17.41 13.45 -10.39
C LEU A 167 -17.26 12.18 -11.21
N ARG A 168 -16.06 12.00 -11.76
CA ARG A 168 -15.64 10.79 -12.47
C ARG A 168 -14.52 10.08 -11.70
N PRO A 169 -14.17 8.82 -12.05
CA PRO A 169 -13.35 7.99 -11.18
C PRO A 169 -11.90 8.47 -10.96
N ASP A 170 -11.29 9.17 -11.93
CA ASP A 170 -9.90 9.60 -11.82
C ASP A 170 -9.74 10.83 -10.91
N GLY A 171 -8.76 10.78 -10.03
CA GLY A 171 -8.47 11.89 -9.15
C GLY A 171 -7.17 11.72 -8.37
N LYS A 172 -6.66 12.85 -7.89
CA LYS A 172 -5.45 12.95 -7.07
C LYS A 172 -5.66 13.90 -5.92
N THR A 173 -4.98 13.64 -4.82
CA THR A 173 -4.89 14.55 -3.68
C THR A 173 -3.43 14.76 -3.29
N GLN A 174 -3.12 15.94 -2.77
CA GLN A 174 -1.79 16.26 -2.27
C GLN A 174 -1.95 17.10 -1.00
N VAL A 175 -1.13 16.81 0.01
CA VAL A 175 -1.17 17.47 1.32
C VAL A 175 0.22 17.94 1.68
N THR A 176 0.34 19.22 2.03
CA THR A 176 1.58 19.81 2.56
C THR A 176 1.36 20.22 4.01
N ILE A 177 2.20 19.68 4.89
CA ILE A 177 2.19 19.92 6.34
C ILE A 177 3.47 20.67 6.73
N GLU A 178 3.32 21.68 7.57
CA GLU A 178 4.43 22.35 8.23
C GLU A 178 4.82 21.60 9.50
N TYR A 179 6.12 21.42 9.68
CA TYR A 179 6.72 20.76 10.83
C TYR A 179 7.61 21.73 11.60
N ASP A 180 7.55 21.65 12.92
CA ASP A 180 8.53 22.22 13.84
C ASP A 180 9.35 21.06 14.45
N GLY A 181 10.60 20.91 13.98
CA GLY A 181 11.34 19.67 14.22
C GLY A 181 10.60 18.45 13.65
N ASP A 182 10.29 17.51 14.53
CA ASP A 182 9.57 16.29 14.18
C ASP A 182 8.04 16.38 14.38
N LYS A 183 7.53 17.54 14.80
CA LYS A 183 6.08 17.71 15.09
C LYS A 183 5.36 18.42 13.96
N ALA A 184 4.31 17.80 13.47
CA ALA A 184 3.35 18.44 12.57
C ALA A 184 2.64 19.58 13.32
N VAL A 185 2.66 20.80 12.79
CA VAL A 185 2.09 21.97 13.47
C VAL A 185 0.95 22.62 12.69
N ARG A 186 1.02 22.67 11.37
CA ARG A 186 0.03 23.38 10.56
C ARG A 186 -0.18 22.74 9.18
N LEU A 187 -1.44 22.68 8.76
CA LEU A 187 -1.81 22.38 7.38
C LEU A 187 -1.53 23.60 6.50
N ASP A 188 -0.64 23.46 5.53
CA ASP A 188 -0.28 24.56 4.62
C ASP A 188 -1.12 24.54 3.35
N THR A 189 -1.15 23.43 2.63
CA THR A 189 -1.81 23.32 1.33
C THR A 189 -2.48 21.97 1.16
N VAL A 190 -3.67 21.99 0.58
CA VAL A 190 -4.37 20.83 0.04
C VAL A 190 -4.61 21.05 -1.44
N VAL A 191 -4.23 20.09 -2.28
CA VAL A 191 -4.56 20.06 -3.70
C VAL A 191 -5.49 18.90 -3.98
N VAL A 192 -6.60 19.13 -4.66
CA VAL A 192 -7.52 18.10 -5.13
C VAL A 192 -7.71 18.28 -6.63
N SER A 193 -7.34 17.27 -7.41
CA SER A 193 -7.62 17.20 -8.84
C SER A 193 -8.59 16.05 -9.09
N SER A 194 -9.75 16.35 -9.63
CA SER A 194 -10.78 15.34 -9.90
C SER A 194 -11.32 15.46 -11.31
N GLN A 195 -11.42 14.34 -11.98
CA GLN A 195 -12.16 14.21 -13.23
C GLN A 195 -13.65 14.49 -12.98
N HIS A 196 -14.29 15.20 -13.91
CA HIS A 196 -15.68 15.60 -13.79
C HIS A 196 -16.41 15.54 -15.14
N ALA A 197 -17.74 15.58 -15.08
CA ALA A 197 -18.56 15.69 -16.29
C ALA A 197 -18.33 17.03 -17.01
N SER A 198 -18.69 17.08 -18.31
CA SER A 198 -18.75 18.35 -19.06
C SER A 198 -19.78 19.31 -18.45
N ASP A 199 -19.64 20.58 -18.76
CA ASP A 199 -20.57 21.65 -18.35
C ASP A 199 -20.64 21.89 -16.83
N ILE A 200 -19.54 21.58 -16.12
CA ILE A 200 -19.39 21.88 -14.68
C ILE A 200 -18.54 23.14 -14.52
N ASP A 201 -19.08 24.10 -13.79
CA ASP A 201 -18.32 25.30 -13.41
C ASP A 201 -17.37 24.98 -12.25
N LEU A 202 -16.08 25.25 -12.46
CA LEU A 202 -15.05 24.87 -11.51
C LEU A 202 -15.03 25.76 -10.25
N GLU A 203 -15.30 27.05 -10.40
CA GLU A 203 -15.19 28.02 -9.31
C GLU A 203 -16.47 28.08 -8.47
N SER A 204 -17.63 28.07 -9.12
CA SER A 204 -18.92 28.24 -8.45
C SER A 204 -19.57 26.92 -8.01
N LEU A 205 -19.12 25.77 -8.53
CA LEU A 205 -19.70 24.46 -8.19
C LEU A 205 -18.64 23.47 -7.67
N LEU A 206 -17.64 23.11 -8.48
CA LEU A 206 -16.69 22.05 -8.10
C LEU A 206 -15.87 22.41 -6.86
N ALA A 207 -15.26 23.59 -6.83
CA ALA A 207 -14.40 23.97 -5.72
C ALA A 207 -15.16 24.10 -4.38
N PRO A 208 -16.36 24.72 -4.31
CA PRO A 208 -17.18 24.69 -3.11
C PRO A 208 -17.58 23.27 -2.66
N ASP A 209 -18.01 22.40 -3.60
CA ASP A 209 -18.43 21.04 -3.27
C ASP A 209 -17.26 20.20 -2.74
N ILE A 210 -16.08 20.31 -3.35
CA ILE A 210 -14.87 19.63 -2.87
C ILE A 210 -14.50 20.11 -1.46
N ARG A 211 -14.59 21.42 -1.21
CA ARG A 211 -14.35 21.94 0.15
C ARG A 211 -15.33 21.37 1.15
N GLU A 212 -16.63 21.48 0.87
CA GLU A 212 -17.71 21.14 1.81
C GLU A 212 -17.82 19.63 2.06
N PHE A 213 -17.75 18.81 0.99
CA PHE A 213 -18.04 17.38 1.08
C PHE A 213 -16.81 16.48 1.16
N VAL A 214 -15.63 16.97 0.81
CA VAL A 214 -14.39 16.17 0.82
C VAL A 214 -13.42 16.68 1.88
N VAL A 215 -12.99 17.94 1.82
CA VAL A 215 -11.87 18.43 2.63
C VAL A 215 -12.30 18.71 4.07
N GLU A 216 -13.32 19.52 4.28
CA GLU A 216 -13.74 19.91 5.64
C GLU A 216 -14.17 18.73 6.51
N PRO A 217 -14.93 17.73 6.02
CA PRO A 217 -15.27 16.57 6.84
C PRO A 217 -14.04 15.77 7.28
N GLU A 218 -13.03 15.63 6.40
CA GLU A 218 -11.81 14.90 6.77
C GLU A 218 -10.93 15.68 7.75
N LEU A 219 -10.84 17.00 7.61
CA LEU A 219 -10.14 17.85 8.59
C LEU A 219 -10.84 17.80 9.96
N LYS A 220 -12.16 17.84 9.98
CA LYS A 220 -12.92 17.70 11.22
C LYS A 220 -12.67 16.34 11.88
N ALA A 221 -12.75 15.26 11.11
CA ALA A 221 -12.49 13.91 11.62
C ALA A 221 -11.06 13.75 12.14
N LEU A 222 -10.08 14.37 11.48
CA LEU A 222 -8.68 14.38 11.92
C LEU A 222 -8.53 14.99 13.33
N LEU A 223 -9.23 16.10 13.59
CA LEU A 223 -9.22 16.76 14.92
C LEU A 223 -9.97 15.93 15.96
N GLU A 224 -11.07 15.27 15.58
CA GLU A 224 -11.83 14.34 16.43
C GLU A 224 -11.01 13.10 16.81
N ASP A 225 -10.12 12.65 15.93
CA ASP A 225 -9.14 11.59 16.19
C ASP A 225 -8.03 12.02 17.16
N GLY A 226 -8.05 13.27 17.64
CA GLY A 226 -7.11 13.80 18.62
C GLY A 226 -5.80 14.35 18.04
N ILE A 227 -5.69 14.46 16.71
CA ILE A 227 -4.51 15.02 16.05
C ILE A 227 -4.51 16.54 16.24
N LYS A 228 -3.42 17.05 16.84
CA LYS A 228 -3.25 18.48 17.12
C LYS A 228 -2.57 19.15 15.91
N LEU A 229 -3.38 19.66 15.01
CA LEU A 229 -2.94 20.34 13.80
C LEU A 229 -3.71 21.66 13.66
N ASP A 230 -3.02 22.76 13.42
CA ASP A 230 -3.66 23.99 12.99
C ASP A 230 -4.14 23.84 11.54
N THR A 231 -5.43 23.89 11.34
CA THR A 231 -6.09 23.78 10.03
C THR A 231 -6.69 25.10 9.58
N GLU A 232 -6.41 26.21 10.26
CA GLU A 232 -6.92 27.53 9.84
C GLU A 232 -6.08 28.12 8.71
N GLY A 233 -6.74 28.75 7.76
CA GLY A 233 -6.09 29.52 6.69
C GLY A 233 -5.27 28.70 5.71
N TYR A 234 -5.42 27.38 5.67
CA TYR A 234 -4.75 26.55 4.66
C TYR A 234 -5.19 26.93 3.25
N ARG A 235 -4.30 26.75 2.29
CA ARG A 235 -4.59 26.98 0.88
C ARG A 235 -5.21 25.74 0.25
N LEU A 236 -6.41 25.87 -0.33
CA LEU A 236 -7.05 24.81 -1.11
C LEU A 236 -6.96 25.13 -2.60
N LEU A 237 -6.40 24.21 -3.37
CA LEU A 237 -6.33 24.26 -4.83
C LEU A 237 -7.16 23.11 -5.42
N VAL A 238 -8.22 23.45 -6.15
CA VAL A 238 -9.08 22.47 -6.82
C VAL A 238 -8.90 22.59 -8.32
N ASN A 239 -8.54 21.49 -8.99
CA ASN A 239 -8.28 21.46 -10.43
C ASN A 239 -7.45 22.67 -10.93
N PRO A 240 -6.24 22.91 -10.41
CA PRO A 240 -5.48 24.13 -10.72
C PRO A 240 -5.09 24.24 -12.20
N THR A 241 -5.11 23.17 -12.96
CA THR A 241 -4.93 23.17 -14.43
C THR A 241 -6.17 23.60 -15.20
N GLY A 242 -7.33 23.69 -14.54
CA GLY A 242 -8.61 23.92 -15.17
C GLY A 242 -9.42 22.63 -15.39
N ARG A 243 -10.13 22.54 -16.51
CA ARG A 243 -11.01 21.40 -16.81
C ARG A 243 -10.26 20.06 -16.80
N PHE A 244 -10.91 19.06 -16.19
CA PHE A 244 -10.42 17.68 -16.16
C PHE A 244 -11.56 16.72 -16.58
N GLU A 245 -12.02 16.87 -17.81
CA GLU A 245 -13.07 16.03 -18.40
C GLU A 245 -12.48 14.72 -18.96
N VAL A 246 -11.33 14.81 -19.65
CA VAL A 246 -10.59 13.66 -20.17
C VAL A 246 -9.62 13.18 -19.10
N GLY A 247 -9.85 11.98 -18.59
CA GLY A 247 -9.04 11.36 -17.55
C GLY A 247 -9.13 9.83 -17.62
N GLY A 248 -8.62 9.18 -16.58
CA GLY A 248 -8.50 7.74 -16.56
C GLY A 248 -7.58 7.22 -17.68
N PRO A 249 -7.74 5.97 -18.12
CA PRO A 249 -6.88 5.35 -19.12
C PRO A 249 -6.86 6.03 -20.48
N MET A 250 -7.87 6.84 -20.78
CA MET A 250 -7.90 7.66 -22.00
C MET A 250 -6.95 8.87 -21.91
N GLY A 251 -6.75 9.38 -20.71
CA GLY A 251 -5.88 10.53 -20.48
C GLY A 251 -4.41 10.13 -20.33
N ASP A 252 -4.14 9.02 -19.65
CA ASP A 252 -2.80 8.50 -19.41
C ASP A 252 -2.83 6.98 -19.22
N ALA A 253 -1.78 6.30 -19.67
CA ALA A 253 -1.65 4.86 -19.49
C ALA A 253 -1.31 4.53 -18.03
N GLY A 254 -1.86 3.43 -17.53
CA GLY A 254 -1.57 2.89 -16.21
C GLY A 254 -0.78 1.58 -16.27
N LEU A 255 0.05 1.38 -15.27
CA LEU A 255 0.86 0.17 -15.09
C LEU A 255 0.89 -0.23 -13.62
N THR A 256 0.85 -1.54 -13.37
CA THR A 256 1.08 -2.10 -12.04
C THR A 256 2.44 -1.65 -11.49
N GLY A 257 2.47 -1.26 -10.21
CA GLY A 257 3.72 -0.95 -9.51
C GLY A 257 4.29 0.43 -9.78
N ARG A 258 3.50 1.38 -10.27
CA ARG A 258 3.95 2.78 -10.50
C ARG A 258 3.51 3.76 -9.41
N LYS A 259 2.93 3.29 -8.32
CA LYS A 259 2.51 4.11 -7.16
C LYS A 259 3.09 3.59 -5.85
N ILE A 260 4.33 3.07 -5.89
CA ILE A 260 4.97 2.40 -4.75
C ILE A 260 5.19 3.31 -3.55
N ILE A 261 5.39 4.60 -3.74
CA ILE A 261 5.55 5.57 -2.65
C ILE A 261 4.19 5.91 -2.03
N ILE A 262 3.15 6.06 -2.85
CA ILE A 262 1.77 6.23 -2.40
C ILE A 262 1.29 4.98 -1.65
N ASP A 263 1.63 3.80 -2.13
CA ASP A 263 1.28 2.52 -1.52
C ASP A 263 1.87 2.33 -0.12
N THR A 264 2.95 3.04 0.21
CA THR A 264 3.71 2.90 1.44
C THR A 264 3.57 4.11 2.35
N TYR A 265 4.58 4.99 2.41
CA TYR A 265 4.65 6.03 3.44
C TYR A 265 4.69 7.47 2.89
N GLY A 266 4.36 7.65 1.60
CA GLY A 266 4.28 8.98 0.98
C GLY A 266 5.60 9.75 0.92
N GLY A 267 6.73 9.05 0.95
CA GLY A 267 8.07 9.65 0.91
C GLY A 267 8.69 9.90 2.28
N MET A 268 7.99 9.64 3.39
CA MET A 268 8.52 9.83 4.74
C MET A 268 9.57 8.78 5.10
N ALA A 269 9.45 7.58 4.57
CA ALA A 269 10.41 6.48 4.74
C ALA A 269 11.18 6.23 3.44
N ARG A 270 12.33 5.55 3.58
CA ARG A 270 13.04 4.97 2.45
C ARG A 270 12.21 3.87 1.80
N HIS A 271 12.57 3.50 0.59
CA HIS A 271 11.89 2.46 -0.17
C HIS A 271 12.91 1.57 -0.90
N GLY A 272 12.68 0.25 -0.90
CA GLY A 272 13.55 -0.70 -1.56
C GLY A 272 13.33 -0.83 -3.07
N GLY A 273 12.24 -0.26 -3.60
CA GLY A 273 11.90 -0.27 -5.02
C GLY A 273 10.92 -1.38 -5.44
N GLY A 274 10.64 -2.37 -4.59
CA GLY A 274 9.71 -3.45 -4.88
C GLY A 274 8.24 -3.01 -4.90
N ALA A 275 7.49 -3.40 -5.93
CA ALA A 275 6.05 -3.23 -6.01
C ALA A 275 5.33 -4.42 -5.36
N PHE A 276 4.08 -4.21 -4.93
CA PHE A 276 3.28 -5.20 -4.21
C PHE A 276 2.24 -5.91 -5.07
N SER A 277 1.41 -5.14 -5.76
CA SER A 277 0.23 -5.67 -6.45
C SER A 277 0.59 -6.71 -7.50
N GLY A 278 -0.21 -7.77 -7.57
CA GLY A 278 -0.02 -8.89 -8.49
C GLY A 278 0.98 -9.95 -8.04
N LYS A 279 1.64 -9.76 -6.90
CA LYS A 279 2.62 -10.70 -6.33
C LYS A 279 2.02 -11.50 -5.18
N ASP A 280 2.13 -12.83 -5.24
CA ASP A 280 1.79 -13.70 -4.11
C ASP A 280 2.82 -13.54 -2.96
N PRO A 281 2.50 -13.98 -1.72
CA PRO A 281 3.34 -13.71 -0.56
C PRO A 281 4.70 -14.44 -0.54
N SER A 282 4.99 -15.33 -1.47
CA SER A 282 6.34 -15.88 -1.63
C SER A 282 7.35 -14.83 -2.14
N LYS A 283 6.86 -13.74 -2.71
CA LYS A 283 7.66 -12.58 -3.12
C LYS A 283 7.90 -11.69 -1.91
N VAL A 284 9.14 -11.66 -1.44
CA VAL A 284 9.56 -10.88 -0.27
C VAL A 284 9.38 -9.37 -0.45
N ASP A 285 9.38 -8.86 -1.67
CA ASP A 285 9.01 -7.48 -1.98
C ASP A 285 7.68 -7.09 -1.30
N ARG A 286 6.73 -8.00 -1.26
CA ARG A 286 5.43 -7.79 -0.62
C ARG A 286 5.41 -8.26 0.82
N SER A 287 5.67 -9.53 1.07
CA SER A 287 5.54 -10.14 2.40
C SER A 287 6.50 -9.55 3.42
N ALA A 288 7.75 -9.31 3.05
CA ALA A 288 8.71 -8.71 3.96
C ALA A 288 8.47 -7.21 4.17
N ALA A 289 7.95 -6.46 3.20
CA ALA A 289 7.53 -5.08 3.41
C ALA A 289 6.36 -5.02 4.42
N TYR A 290 5.42 -5.96 4.35
CA TYR A 290 4.34 -6.07 5.33
C TYR A 290 4.88 -6.45 6.72
N ALA A 291 5.82 -7.39 6.80
CA ALA A 291 6.48 -7.73 8.05
C ALA A 291 7.25 -6.54 8.65
N MET A 292 7.94 -5.75 7.83
CA MET A 292 8.65 -4.56 8.30
C MET A 292 7.70 -3.47 8.82
N ARG A 293 6.52 -3.31 8.22
CA ARG A 293 5.46 -2.46 8.79
C ARG A 293 5.03 -2.97 10.16
N TRP A 294 4.78 -4.27 10.28
CA TRP A 294 4.40 -4.90 11.53
C TRP A 294 5.46 -4.70 12.62
N VAL A 295 6.74 -4.91 12.31
CA VAL A 295 7.87 -4.66 13.21
C VAL A 295 7.91 -3.20 13.66
N ALA A 296 7.99 -2.26 12.72
CA ALA A 296 8.09 -0.83 13.01
C ALA A 296 6.90 -0.32 13.85
N LYS A 297 5.69 -0.77 13.50
CA LYS A 297 4.48 -0.39 14.23
C LYS A 297 4.51 -0.88 15.67
N ASN A 298 4.94 -2.11 15.91
CA ASN A 298 5.05 -2.65 17.27
C ASN A 298 6.15 -1.96 18.09
N VAL A 299 7.28 -1.58 17.49
CA VAL A 299 8.34 -0.83 18.17
C VAL A 299 7.82 0.52 18.69
N VAL A 300 7.09 1.27 17.84
CA VAL A 300 6.51 2.56 18.23
C VAL A 300 5.36 2.37 19.22
N ALA A 301 4.48 1.40 19.01
CA ALA A 301 3.38 1.08 19.92
C ALA A 301 3.89 0.61 21.31
N ALA A 302 5.05 -0.06 21.36
CA ALA A 302 5.70 -0.44 22.60
C ALA A 302 6.30 0.76 23.35
N GLY A 303 6.34 1.95 22.74
CA GLY A 303 6.94 3.14 23.31
C GLY A 303 8.48 3.16 23.28
N LEU A 304 9.12 2.24 22.57
CA LEU A 304 10.59 2.15 22.51
C LEU A 304 11.21 3.29 21.69
N ALA A 305 10.46 3.86 20.75
CA ALA A 305 10.79 5.06 19.99
C ALA A 305 9.53 5.77 19.53
N ALA A 306 9.59 7.08 19.28
CA ALA A 306 8.48 7.83 18.68
C ALA A 306 8.41 7.65 17.16
N ARG A 307 9.56 7.35 16.53
CA ARG A 307 9.70 7.05 15.09
C ARG A 307 10.60 5.84 14.92
N CYS A 308 10.23 4.95 14.03
CA CYS A 308 11.05 3.77 13.73
C CYS A 308 10.99 3.45 12.24
N GLU A 309 12.15 3.34 11.61
CA GLU A 309 12.33 2.76 10.28
C GLU A 309 13.15 1.50 10.41
N VAL A 310 12.71 0.42 9.79
CA VAL A 310 13.44 -0.85 9.77
C VAL A 310 13.69 -1.28 8.33
N GLN A 311 14.88 -1.83 8.07
CA GLN A 311 15.23 -2.42 6.79
C GLN A 311 15.54 -3.90 7.00
N VAL A 312 15.04 -4.74 6.11
CA VAL A 312 15.46 -6.14 5.98
C VAL A 312 15.97 -6.39 4.57
N ALA A 313 16.96 -7.26 4.42
CA ALA A 313 17.50 -7.64 3.12
C ALA A 313 17.56 -9.15 2.98
N TYR A 314 17.28 -9.64 1.77
CA TYR A 314 17.34 -11.06 1.41
C TYR A 314 18.24 -11.31 0.21
N ALA A 315 18.87 -12.49 0.19
CA ALA A 315 19.46 -13.07 -1.00
C ALA A 315 18.48 -14.07 -1.64
N ILE A 316 18.45 -14.13 -2.96
CA ILE A 316 17.59 -15.08 -3.67
C ILE A 316 17.90 -16.53 -3.24
N GLY A 317 16.84 -17.28 -2.97
CA GLY A 317 16.97 -18.69 -2.57
C GLY A 317 17.46 -18.94 -1.16
N LYS A 318 17.64 -17.90 -0.32
CA LYS A 318 17.93 -18.05 1.11
C LYS A 318 16.69 -17.79 1.95
N ALA A 319 16.55 -18.53 3.05
CA ALA A 319 15.50 -18.33 4.03
C ALA A 319 15.87 -17.20 5.02
N GLU A 320 17.05 -17.27 5.60
CA GLU A 320 17.50 -16.27 6.55
C GLU A 320 17.78 -14.91 5.89
N PRO A 321 17.32 -13.80 6.49
CA PRO A 321 17.73 -12.47 6.05
C PRO A 321 19.25 -12.30 6.09
N VAL A 322 19.80 -11.53 5.15
CA VAL A 322 21.23 -11.20 5.13
C VAL A 322 21.56 -9.91 5.87
N GLY A 323 20.55 -9.18 6.35
CA GLY A 323 20.73 -7.98 7.16
C GLY A 323 19.43 -7.41 7.71
N LEU A 324 19.56 -6.82 8.88
CA LEU A 324 18.53 -6.03 9.56
C LEU A 324 19.15 -4.69 9.98
N PHE A 325 18.46 -3.58 9.78
CA PHE A 325 18.90 -2.24 10.20
C PHE A 325 17.73 -1.49 10.83
N VAL A 326 17.97 -0.80 11.92
CA VAL A 326 16.98 -0.01 12.66
C VAL A 326 17.44 1.44 12.76
N GLU A 327 16.55 2.36 12.41
CA GLU A 327 16.75 3.80 12.54
C GLU A 327 15.60 4.40 13.37
N THR A 328 15.92 5.13 14.42
CA THR A 328 14.94 5.77 15.31
C THR A 328 14.92 7.28 15.22
N PHE A 329 15.76 7.86 14.37
CA PHE A 329 15.88 9.32 14.18
C PHE A 329 16.15 10.08 15.50
N GLY A 330 16.86 9.45 16.44
CA GLY A 330 17.14 10.02 17.75
C GLY A 330 15.95 10.03 18.72
N THR A 331 14.84 9.37 18.39
CA THR A 331 13.62 9.34 19.23
C THR A 331 13.53 8.12 20.15
N HIS A 332 14.55 7.26 20.15
CA HIS A 332 14.59 6.06 21.00
C HIS A 332 14.59 6.42 22.50
N LYS A 333 13.96 5.57 23.28
CA LYS A 333 13.90 5.64 24.75
C LYS A 333 14.76 4.57 25.43
N VAL A 334 15.18 3.57 24.66
CA VAL A 334 16.19 2.57 25.03
C VAL A 334 17.22 2.50 23.91
N ASP A 335 18.42 2.02 24.19
CA ASP A 335 19.49 1.95 23.19
C ASP A 335 19.04 1.20 21.93
N VAL A 336 19.41 1.72 20.75
CA VAL A 336 19.02 1.14 19.46
C VAL A 336 19.46 -0.30 19.33
N GLU A 337 20.66 -0.67 19.83
CA GLU A 337 21.13 -2.05 19.84
C GLU A 337 20.23 -2.99 20.65
N ARG A 338 19.57 -2.49 21.68
CA ARG A 338 18.58 -3.27 22.45
C ARG A 338 17.29 -3.45 21.66
N ILE A 339 16.88 -2.43 20.90
CA ILE A 339 15.72 -2.54 20.00
C ILE A 339 16.01 -3.57 18.89
N GLU A 340 17.19 -3.51 18.27
CA GLU A 340 17.59 -4.49 17.24
C GLU A 340 17.55 -5.93 17.76
N LYS A 341 18.14 -6.18 18.93
CA LYS A 341 18.13 -7.51 19.57
C LYS A 341 16.71 -7.96 19.92
N ALA A 342 15.86 -7.05 20.41
CA ALA A 342 14.48 -7.38 20.73
C ALA A 342 13.69 -7.75 19.46
N ILE A 343 13.95 -7.08 18.35
CA ILE A 343 13.33 -7.43 17.05
C ILE A 343 13.75 -8.83 16.62
N ASP A 344 15.06 -9.15 16.66
CA ASP A 344 15.57 -10.48 16.31
C ASP A 344 15.00 -11.59 17.20
N GLU A 345 14.77 -11.31 18.49
CA GLU A 345 14.20 -12.27 19.42
C GLU A 345 12.69 -12.50 19.22
N VAL A 346 11.95 -11.43 18.89
CA VAL A 346 10.47 -11.45 18.87
C VAL A 346 9.90 -11.82 17.51
N PHE A 347 10.62 -11.52 16.43
CA PHE A 347 10.14 -11.72 15.05
C PHE A 347 11.00 -12.71 14.29
N ASP A 348 10.38 -13.72 13.73
CA ASP A 348 11.01 -14.60 12.75
C ASP A 348 10.80 -14.01 11.35
N LEU A 349 11.87 -13.56 10.71
CA LEU A 349 11.82 -12.86 9.44
C LEU A 349 12.12 -13.74 8.22
N ARG A 350 12.14 -15.06 8.41
CA ARG A 350 12.19 -16.02 7.30
C ARG A 350 10.90 -15.96 6.49
N PRO A 351 10.91 -16.07 5.15
CA PRO A 351 9.70 -15.95 4.32
C PRO A 351 8.52 -16.83 4.76
N ALA A 352 8.77 -18.11 5.09
CA ALA A 352 7.73 -19.03 5.55
C ALA A 352 7.14 -18.60 6.90
N ALA A 353 7.95 -18.07 7.81
CA ALA A 353 7.52 -17.57 9.11
C ALA A 353 6.63 -16.33 8.95
N ILE A 354 7.02 -15.40 8.11
CA ILE A 354 6.23 -14.20 7.81
C ILE A 354 4.85 -14.59 7.26
N ILE A 355 4.81 -15.51 6.29
CA ILE A 355 3.55 -15.99 5.70
C ILE A 355 2.65 -16.61 6.76
N ARG A 356 3.21 -17.44 7.64
CA ARG A 356 2.49 -18.06 8.76
C ARG A 356 1.97 -17.01 9.75
N ASP A 357 2.83 -16.14 10.24
CA ASP A 357 2.52 -15.24 11.35
C ASP A 357 1.53 -14.13 10.94
N LEU A 358 1.61 -13.68 9.69
CA LEU A 358 0.69 -12.71 9.11
C LEU A 358 -0.49 -13.34 8.35
N ASP A 359 -0.56 -14.68 8.27
CA ASP A 359 -1.64 -15.44 7.61
C ASP A 359 -1.92 -14.94 6.18
N LEU A 360 -0.87 -14.97 5.35
CA LEU A 360 -0.87 -14.31 4.05
C LEU A 360 -1.39 -15.17 2.88
N LEU A 361 -1.67 -16.47 3.08
CA LEU A 361 -2.17 -17.35 2.02
C LEU A 361 -3.69 -17.23 1.78
N ARG A 362 -4.26 -16.06 2.04
CA ARG A 362 -5.68 -15.76 1.90
C ARG A 362 -5.91 -14.76 0.75
N PRO A 363 -7.12 -14.74 0.15
CA PRO A 363 -7.46 -13.77 -0.90
C PRO A 363 -7.81 -12.39 -0.29
N ILE A 364 -6.79 -11.68 0.22
CA ILE A 364 -6.93 -10.41 0.96
C ILE A 364 -6.36 -9.22 0.20
N TYR A 365 -5.84 -9.40 -1.01
CA TYR A 365 -4.96 -8.44 -1.66
C TYR A 365 -5.68 -7.38 -2.49
N ALA A 366 -6.81 -7.68 -3.11
CA ALA A 366 -7.56 -6.70 -3.90
C ALA A 366 -7.92 -5.44 -3.09
N GLN A 367 -8.27 -5.59 -1.83
CA GLN A 367 -8.59 -4.46 -0.95
C GLN A 367 -7.37 -3.61 -0.54
N THR A 368 -6.13 -4.11 -0.73
CA THR A 368 -4.91 -3.34 -0.46
C THR A 368 -4.56 -2.37 -1.57
N ALA A 369 -5.03 -2.62 -2.78
CA ALA A 369 -4.53 -2.02 -4.01
C ALA A 369 -4.93 -0.55 -4.25
N ALA A 370 -5.71 0.05 -3.36
CA ALA A 370 -6.03 1.47 -3.38
C ALA A 370 -6.05 2.02 -1.94
N TYR A 371 -5.70 3.30 -1.78
CA TYR A 371 -5.70 4.03 -0.50
C TYR A 371 -4.63 3.57 0.51
N GLY A 372 -3.52 3.01 0.03
CA GLY A 372 -2.38 2.58 0.82
C GLY A 372 -2.48 1.18 1.40
N HIS A 373 -1.35 0.51 1.48
CA HIS A 373 -1.24 -0.82 2.08
C HIS A 373 -1.11 -0.75 3.60
N PHE A 374 -0.70 0.40 4.14
CA PHE A 374 -0.42 0.60 5.56
C PHE A 374 -1.32 1.67 6.17
N GLY A 375 -1.59 1.54 7.48
CA GLY A 375 -2.37 2.49 8.25
C GLY A 375 -3.88 2.28 8.19
N ARG A 376 -4.37 1.21 7.58
CA ARG A 376 -5.76 0.81 7.61
C ARG A 376 -5.91 -0.44 8.48
N GLU A 377 -6.52 -0.28 9.65
CA GLU A 377 -6.67 -1.36 10.64
C GLU A 377 -7.90 -2.25 10.32
N LEU A 378 -7.91 -2.81 9.12
CA LEU A 378 -8.92 -3.76 8.67
C LEU A 378 -8.61 -5.17 9.21
N PRO A 379 -9.62 -6.03 9.41
CA PRO A 379 -9.41 -7.38 9.96
C PRO A 379 -8.39 -8.23 9.19
N ASP A 380 -8.33 -8.07 7.88
CA ASP A 380 -7.41 -8.83 7.01
C ASP A 380 -6.00 -8.20 6.91
N PHE A 381 -5.81 -6.98 7.40
CA PHE A 381 -4.51 -6.30 7.38
C PHE A 381 -3.72 -6.66 8.63
N THR A 382 -3.27 -7.89 8.69
CA THR A 382 -2.63 -8.49 9.87
C THR A 382 -1.31 -7.81 10.27
N TRP A 383 -0.63 -7.19 9.32
CA TRP A 383 0.58 -6.38 9.55
C TRP A 383 0.33 -5.07 10.30
N GLU A 384 -0.93 -4.70 10.52
CA GLU A 384 -1.31 -3.55 11.35
C GLU A 384 -1.56 -3.92 12.82
N ARG A 385 -1.45 -5.20 13.20
CA ARG A 385 -1.59 -5.63 14.61
C ARG A 385 -0.45 -5.12 15.47
N THR A 386 -0.79 -4.79 16.73
CA THR A 386 0.15 -4.41 17.79
C THR A 386 0.30 -5.52 18.84
N ASP A 387 0.32 -6.75 18.39
CA ASP A 387 0.29 -7.99 19.18
C ASP A 387 1.66 -8.43 19.72
N ARG A 388 2.72 -7.68 19.44
CA ARG A 388 4.10 -7.95 19.91
C ARG A 388 4.63 -6.92 20.89
N VAL A 389 3.79 -5.98 21.34
CA VAL A 389 4.20 -4.87 22.22
C VAL A 389 4.82 -5.35 23.53
N ASP A 390 4.14 -6.27 24.23
CA ASP A 390 4.62 -6.76 25.52
C ASP A 390 5.91 -7.56 25.37
N ALA A 391 6.00 -8.43 24.37
CA ALA A 391 7.20 -9.20 24.08
C ALA A 391 8.41 -8.30 23.73
N LEU A 392 8.17 -7.23 22.96
CA LEU A 392 9.23 -6.26 22.64
C LEU A 392 9.69 -5.48 23.87
N ARG A 393 8.79 -5.08 24.76
CA ARG A 393 9.15 -4.42 26.03
C ARG A 393 10.01 -5.31 26.90
N GLU A 394 9.62 -6.58 27.08
CA GLU A 394 10.36 -7.57 27.85
C GLU A 394 11.75 -7.81 27.22
N ALA A 395 11.83 -8.12 25.93
CA ALA A 395 13.09 -8.37 25.23
C ALA A 395 14.02 -7.15 25.23
N ALA A 396 13.47 -5.94 25.10
CA ALA A 396 14.24 -4.70 25.20
C ALA A 396 14.59 -4.31 26.65
N GLY A 397 14.09 -5.03 27.67
CA GLY A 397 14.27 -4.71 29.08
C GLY A 397 13.68 -3.36 29.48
N ALA A 398 12.55 -3.00 28.90
CA ALA A 398 11.83 -1.75 29.15
C ALA A 398 10.66 -1.89 30.14
N ASP A 399 10.58 -3.01 30.87
CA ASP A 399 9.55 -3.26 31.87
C ASP A 399 9.67 -2.28 33.04
N GLY A 400 8.84 -1.24 33.03
CA GLY A 400 8.65 -0.31 34.14
C GLY A 400 9.00 1.17 33.90
N ASP A 401 9.59 1.54 32.77
CA ASP A 401 10.07 2.91 32.52
C ASP A 401 9.48 3.60 31.24
N VAL A 402 8.46 3.01 30.56
CA VAL A 402 7.88 3.57 29.33
C VAL A 402 6.39 3.83 29.44
#